data_1ba3c8a95adb41de54f684ed053b83b3
#
_entry.id   1ba3c8a95adb41de54f684ed053b83b3
#
_cell.length_a   1.000
_cell.length_b   1.000
_cell.length_c   1.000
_cell.angle_alpha   90.00
_cell.angle_beta   90.00
_cell.angle_gamma   90.00
#
_symmetry.space_group_name_H-M   'P 1'
#
loop_
_entity.id
_entity.type
_entity.pdbx_description
1 polymer ?
#
loop_
_entity_poly.entity_id
_entity_poly.type
_entity_poly.pdbx_seq_one_letter_code
_entity_poly.pdbx_strand_id
1 'polypeptide(L)'
;MIKKYRRIGVGVIWDRDRQRILIDRRLPNGELAEYWEFPGGKIEPNEDVVTCIKRELLEELAIVVGVGDHLITVDHEYETMRVSLIVHHCKLISGEPQAIASSEIRWVTVDELDGYRLPEANYQIVEALKMRSADHLR
;
A
#
# COMPACT_ATOMS: atom_id res chain seq x y z
N MET A 1 -13.56 3.04 26.00
CA MET A 1 -14.07 2.59 24.70
C MET A 1 -12.99 1.83 23.93
N ILE A 2 -13.32 0.65 23.45
CA ILE A 2 -12.36 -0.19 22.75
C ILE A 2 -12.30 0.24 21.27
N LYS A 3 -11.09 0.59 20.81
CA LYS A 3 -10.89 0.93 19.40
C LYS A 3 -10.93 -0.33 18.54
N LYS A 4 -11.44 -0.22 17.34
CA LYS A 4 -11.33 -1.30 16.35
C LYS A 4 -9.87 -1.51 15.99
N TYR A 5 -9.51 -2.76 15.81
CA TYR A 5 -8.17 -3.14 15.39
C TYR A 5 -8.25 -3.83 14.03
N ARG A 6 -7.45 -3.36 13.07
CA ARG A 6 -7.42 -3.95 11.73
C ARG A 6 -5.98 -4.27 11.33
N ARG A 7 -5.80 -5.49 10.85
CA ARG A 7 -4.57 -5.90 10.20
C ARG A 7 -4.78 -5.77 8.69
N ILE A 8 -3.87 -5.06 8.06
CA ILE A 8 -4.00 -4.70 6.63
C ILE A 8 -2.76 -5.16 5.88
N GLY A 9 -2.97 -5.92 4.80
CA GLY A 9 -1.90 -6.30 3.89
C GLY A 9 -1.73 -5.20 2.85
N VAL A 10 -0.50 -4.71 2.70
CA VAL A 10 -0.20 -3.58 1.81
C VAL A 10 0.88 -3.98 0.81
N GLY A 11 0.68 -3.63 -0.45
CA GLY A 11 1.65 -3.88 -1.50
C GLY A 11 2.34 -2.60 -1.96
N VAL A 12 3.67 -2.61 -1.93
CA VAL A 12 4.48 -1.63 -2.64
C VAL A 12 4.74 -2.24 -4.00
N ILE A 13 3.95 -1.83 -4.99
CA ILE A 13 3.94 -2.43 -6.34
C ILE A 13 4.90 -1.68 -7.22
N TRP A 14 5.96 -2.36 -7.64
CA TRP A 14 6.97 -1.78 -8.52
C TRP A 14 6.63 -2.04 -9.97
N ASP A 15 6.92 -1.05 -10.83
CA ASP A 15 6.84 -1.24 -12.27
C ASP A 15 7.99 -2.17 -12.74
N ARG A 16 7.97 -2.54 -14.02
CA ARG A 16 8.95 -3.48 -14.57
C ARG A 16 10.39 -2.98 -14.46
N ASP A 17 10.58 -1.68 -14.53
CA ASP A 17 11.90 -1.06 -14.46
C ASP A 17 12.35 -0.79 -13.02
N ARG A 18 11.48 -1.06 -12.04
CA ARG A 18 11.72 -0.79 -10.61
C ARG A 18 12.04 0.66 -10.32
N GLN A 19 11.44 1.56 -11.09
CA GLN A 19 11.64 3.01 -10.93
C GLN A 19 10.46 3.67 -10.23
N ARG A 20 9.26 3.13 -10.43
CA ARG A 20 8.04 3.74 -9.91
C ARG A 20 7.20 2.76 -9.14
N ILE A 21 6.40 3.32 -8.25
CA ILE A 21 5.50 2.59 -7.36
C ILE A 21 4.08 3.04 -7.66
N LEU A 22 3.14 2.11 -7.60
CA LEU A 22 1.73 2.40 -7.82
C LEU A 22 1.06 2.84 -6.53
N ILE A 23 0.43 4.00 -6.56
CA ILE A 23 -0.41 4.50 -5.46
C ILE A 23 -1.83 4.76 -5.98
N ASP A 24 -2.81 4.75 -5.07
CA ASP A 24 -4.19 5.03 -5.44
C ASP A 24 -4.77 6.11 -4.53
N ARG A 25 -5.73 6.85 -5.07
CA ARG A 25 -6.42 7.92 -4.36
C ARG A 25 -7.76 7.39 -3.86
N ARG A 26 -8.00 7.53 -2.56
CA ARG A 26 -9.24 7.06 -1.94
C ARG A 26 -10.43 7.83 -2.52
N LEU A 27 -11.59 7.17 -2.55
CA LEU A 27 -12.83 7.76 -3.03
C LEU A 27 -13.18 9.03 -2.24
N PRO A 28 -13.98 9.96 -2.80
CA PRO A 28 -14.27 11.24 -2.14
C PRO A 28 -15.21 11.15 -0.94
N ASN A 29 -15.58 9.94 -0.51
CA ASN A 29 -16.42 9.72 0.66
C ASN A 29 -15.76 8.70 1.60
N GLY A 30 -16.13 8.76 2.88
CA GLY A 30 -15.57 7.87 3.89
C GLY A 30 -14.38 8.46 4.63
N GLU A 31 -13.75 7.67 5.45
CA GLU A 31 -12.58 8.08 6.22
C GLU A 31 -11.38 8.35 5.31
N LEU A 32 -10.66 9.42 5.60
CA LEU A 32 -9.46 9.83 4.83
C LEU A 32 -9.77 9.99 3.35
N ALA A 33 -10.97 10.51 3.04
CA ALA A 33 -11.42 10.74 1.66
C ALA A 33 -10.38 11.55 0.89
N GLU A 34 -10.12 11.11 -0.35
CA GLU A 34 -9.22 11.74 -1.31
C GLU A 34 -7.73 11.71 -0.92
N TYR A 35 -7.35 11.07 0.19
CA TYR A 35 -5.95 10.81 0.48
C TYR A 35 -5.41 9.76 -0.51
N TRP A 36 -4.14 9.87 -0.81
CA TRP A 36 -3.42 8.84 -1.57
C TRP A 36 -2.86 7.79 -0.63
N GLU A 37 -2.75 6.56 -1.09
CA GLU A 37 -2.24 5.48 -0.25
C GLU A 37 -1.58 4.38 -1.09
N PHE A 38 -0.82 3.52 -0.42
CA PHE A 38 -0.35 2.28 -1.03
C PHE A 38 -1.52 1.29 -1.05
N PRO A 39 -1.73 0.57 -2.16
CA PRO A 39 -2.85 -0.37 -2.29
C PRO A 39 -2.77 -1.53 -1.31
N GLY A 40 -3.92 -1.98 -0.87
CA GLY A 40 -4.03 -3.12 0.02
C GLY A 40 -5.41 -3.21 0.64
N GLY A 41 -5.55 -4.06 1.60
CA GLY A 41 -6.83 -4.21 2.27
C GLY A 41 -6.78 -5.12 3.49
N LYS A 42 -7.91 -5.29 4.11
CA LYS A 42 -8.05 -6.01 5.36
C LYS A 42 -7.74 -7.50 5.19
N ILE A 43 -6.91 -8.02 6.09
CA ILE A 43 -6.62 -9.46 6.15
C ILE A 43 -7.84 -10.16 6.75
N GLU A 44 -8.41 -11.10 6.01
CA GLU A 44 -9.58 -11.85 6.43
C GLU A 44 -9.21 -12.94 7.44
N PRO A 45 -10.18 -13.43 8.26
CA PRO A 45 -9.92 -14.56 9.14
C PRO A 45 -9.38 -15.76 8.37
N ASN A 46 -8.35 -16.40 8.89
CA ASN A 46 -7.70 -17.56 8.30
C ASN A 46 -6.98 -17.29 6.96
N GLU A 47 -6.75 -16.02 6.65
CA GLU A 47 -6.00 -15.61 5.47
C GLU A 47 -4.60 -15.15 5.90
N ASP A 48 -3.56 -15.59 5.18
CA ASP A 48 -2.23 -15.04 5.43
C ASP A 48 -2.04 -13.73 4.67
N VAL A 49 -0.98 -12.99 5.03
CA VAL A 49 -0.75 -11.66 4.46
C VAL A 49 -0.48 -11.71 2.96
N VAL A 50 0.24 -12.73 2.49
CA VAL A 50 0.57 -12.87 1.06
C VAL A 50 -0.70 -13.08 0.24
N THR A 51 -1.56 -13.98 0.68
CA THR A 51 -2.84 -14.26 0.03
C THR A 51 -3.74 -13.02 0.03
N CYS A 52 -3.76 -12.30 1.16
CA CYS A 52 -4.51 -11.05 1.29
C CYS A 52 -4.08 -10.01 0.25
N ILE A 53 -2.78 -9.76 0.16
CA ILE A 53 -2.23 -8.77 -0.77
C ILE A 53 -2.60 -9.15 -2.21
N LYS A 54 -2.41 -10.40 -2.60
CA LYS A 54 -2.76 -10.87 -3.95
C LYS A 54 -4.24 -10.67 -4.24
N ARG A 55 -5.10 -11.04 -3.31
CA ARG A 55 -6.55 -10.93 -3.46
C ARG A 55 -6.99 -9.47 -3.58
N GLU A 56 -6.53 -8.63 -2.67
CA GLU A 56 -6.92 -7.21 -2.66
C GLU A 56 -6.48 -6.49 -3.93
N LEU A 57 -5.24 -6.76 -4.40
CA LEU A 57 -4.74 -6.11 -5.60
C LEU A 57 -5.44 -6.59 -6.87
N LEU A 58 -5.88 -7.84 -6.89
CA LEU A 58 -6.68 -8.34 -7.99
C LEU A 58 -8.08 -7.69 -7.99
N GLU A 59 -8.72 -7.62 -6.83
CA GLU A 59 -10.05 -7.03 -6.70
C GLU A 59 -10.08 -5.54 -6.99
N GLU A 60 -9.10 -4.81 -6.47
CA GLU A 60 -9.11 -3.35 -6.52
C GLU A 60 -8.44 -2.75 -7.75
N LEU A 61 -7.49 -3.45 -8.34
CA LEU A 61 -6.67 -2.93 -9.43
C LEU A 61 -6.65 -3.82 -10.68
N ALA A 62 -7.26 -4.98 -10.63
CA ALA A 62 -7.30 -5.95 -11.75
C ALA A 62 -5.90 -6.42 -12.17
N ILE A 63 -4.97 -6.57 -11.21
CA ILE A 63 -3.61 -7.02 -11.49
C ILE A 63 -3.27 -8.27 -10.70
N VAL A 64 -2.34 -9.06 -11.27
CA VAL A 64 -1.75 -10.23 -10.60
C VAL A 64 -0.33 -9.85 -10.22
N VAL A 65 0.00 -10.00 -8.94
CA VAL A 65 1.33 -9.65 -8.42
C VAL A 65 2.02 -10.86 -7.81
N GLY A 66 3.35 -10.85 -7.84
CA GLY A 66 4.16 -11.70 -6.99
C GLY A 66 4.49 -10.92 -5.74
N VAL A 67 4.26 -11.51 -4.57
CA VAL A 67 4.57 -10.87 -3.30
C VAL A 67 5.99 -11.27 -2.89
N GLY A 68 6.83 -10.28 -2.67
CA GLY A 68 8.24 -10.47 -2.32
C GLY A 68 8.52 -10.16 -0.85
N ASP A 69 9.69 -9.57 -0.62
CA ASP A 69 10.19 -9.34 0.73
C ASP A 69 9.31 -8.40 1.54
N HIS A 70 9.22 -8.67 2.83
CA HIS A 70 8.61 -7.77 3.79
C HIS A 70 9.45 -6.49 3.88
N LEU A 71 8.80 -5.34 3.79
CA LEU A 71 9.46 -4.05 3.93
C LEU A 71 9.40 -3.55 5.37
N ILE A 72 8.20 -3.48 5.92
CA ILE A 72 7.97 -2.92 7.25
C ILE A 72 6.58 -3.34 7.75
N THR A 73 6.43 -3.39 9.05
CA THR A 73 5.11 -3.48 9.70
C THR A 73 4.92 -2.21 10.50
N VAL A 74 3.86 -1.48 10.21
CA VAL A 74 3.56 -0.21 10.86
C VAL A 74 2.34 -0.38 11.75
N ASP A 75 2.52 -0.17 13.06
CA ASP A 75 1.42 -0.13 14.01
C ASP A 75 1.09 1.34 14.32
N HIS A 76 -0.14 1.73 14.09
CA HIS A 76 -0.54 3.13 14.24
C HIS A 76 -1.93 3.24 14.87
N GLU A 77 -2.09 4.21 15.76
CA GLU A 77 -3.39 4.52 16.36
C GLU A 77 -3.96 5.78 15.77
N TYR A 78 -5.14 5.63 15.16
CA TYR A 78 -6.00 6.77 14.83
C TYR A 78 -7.00 6.98 15.95
N GLU A 79 -7.74 8.06 15.92
CA GLU A 79 -8.70 8.39 16.98
C GLU A 79 -9.71 7.26 17.24
N THR A 80 -10.23 6.65 16.19
CA THR A 80 -11.28 5.63 16.29
C THR A 80 -10.80 4.21 15.99
N MET A 81 -9.54 4.04 15.59
CA MET A 81 -9.07 2.77 15.05
C MET A 81 -7.57 2.58 15.24
N ARG A 82 -7.18 1.33 15.53
CA ARG A 82 -5.79 0.91 15.49
C ARG A 82 -5.57 0.10 14.23
N VAL A 83 -4.48 0.34 13.53
CA VAL A 83 -4.14 -0.42 12.33
C VAL A 83 -2.75 -1.00 12.45
N SER A 84 -2.57 -2.17 11.86
CA SER A 84 -1.25 -2.77 11.63
C SER A 84 -1.12 -2.95 10.13
N LEU A 85 -0.24 -2.20 9.50
CA LEU A 85 0.04 -2.29 8.08
C LEU A 85 1.21 -3.23 7.87
N ILE A 86 0.96 -4.37 7.26
CA ILE A 86 2.00 -5.36 6.96
C ILE A 86 2.36 -5.21 5.50
N VAL A 87 3.53 -4.65 5.23
CA VAL A 87 3.90 -4.14 3.91
C VAL A 87 4.94 -5.02 3.25
N HIS A 88 4.64 -5.48 2.04
CA HIS A 88 5.55 -6.26 1.21
C HIS A 88 5.79 -5.58 -0.11
N HIS A 89 7.01 -5.74 -0.63
CA HIS A 89 7.29 -5.41 -2.01
C HIS A 89 6.54 -6.36 -2.92
N CYS A 90 6.02 -5.84 -4.02
CA CYS A 90 5.30 -6.65 -5.00
C CYS A 90 5.83 -6.39 -6.39
N LYS A 91 5.81 -7.44 -7.21
CA LYS A 91 6.18 -7.40 -8.62
C LYS A 91 4.92 -7.58 -9.46
N LEU A 92 4.71 -6.70 -10.41
CA LEU A 92 3.59 -6.85 -11.35
C LEU A 92 3.87 -8.02 -12.29
N ILE A 93 3.01 -9.03 -12.25
CA ILE A 93 3.13 -10.21 -13.12
C ILE A 93 2.29 -10.03 -14.37
N SER A 94 1.02 -9.65 -14.22
CA SER A 94 0.13 -9.46 -15.37
C SER A 94 -0.99 -8.51 -15.03
N GLY A 95 -1.64 -8.01 -16.07
CA GLY A 95 -2.75 -7.09 -15.99
C GLY A 95 -2.31 -5.64 -16.11
N GLU A 96 -3.23 -4.81 -16.55
CA GLU A 96 -3.06 -3.36 -16.64
C GLU A 96 -3.80 -2.76 -15.45
N PRO A 97 -3.12 -2.05 -14.53
CA PRO A 97 -3.79 -1.51 -13.35
C PRO A 97 -4.97 -0.61 -13.69
N GLN A 98 -6.06 -0.79 -12.98
CA GLN A 98 -7.30 -0.03 -13.15
C GLN A 98 -7.78 0.50 -11.80
N ALA A 99 -8.32 1.72 -11.79
CA ALA A 99 -8.87 2.31 -10.58
C ALA A 99 -10.30 1.78 -10.33
N ILE A 100 -10.41 0.54 -9.88
CA ILE A 100 -11.72 -0.09 -9.64
C ILE A 100 -12.32 0.38 -8.32
N ALA A 101 -11.53 0.42 -7.25
CA ALA A 101 -11.99 0.77 -5.91
C ALA A 101 -11.49 2.14 -5.44
N SER A 102 -10.90 2.91 -6.32
CA SER A 102 -10.33 4.23 -6.03
C SER A 102 -10.73 5.22 -7.10
N SER A 103 -10.51 6.52 -6.84
CA SER A 103 -10.85 7.55 -7.81
C SER A 103 -9.77 7.76 -8.87
N GLU A 104 -8.53 7.37 -8.55
CA GLU A 104 -7.40 7.57 -9.45
C GLU A 104 -6.24 6.67 -9.02
N ILE A 105 -5.38 6.29 -9.96
CA ILE A 105 -4.13 5.58 -9.68
C ILE A 105 -3.00 6.31 -10.38
N ARG A 106 -1.78 6.22 -9.81
CA ARG A 106 -0.58 6.82 -10.42
C ARG A 106 0.65 5.99 -10.13
N TRP A 107 1.55 5.98 -11.10
CA TRP A 107 2.91 5.49 -10.93
C TRP A 107 3.79 6.67 -10.55
N VAL A 108 4.47 6.57 -9.40
CA VAL A 108 5.31 7.65 -8.88
C VAL A 108 6.66 7.10 -8.44
N THR A 109 7.69 7.96 -8.48
CA THR A 109 8.99 7.60 -7.90
C THR A 109 8.92 7.76 -6.40
N VAL A 110 9.90 7.17 -5.68
CA VAL A 110 9.97 7.32 -4.22
C VAL A 110 10.04 8.79 -3.83
N ASP A 111 10.85 9.58 -4.54
CA ASP A 111 11.00 11.01 -4.24
C ASP A 111 9.70 11.79 -4.45
N GLU A 112 8.92 11.40 -5.46
CA GLU A 112 7.64 12.06 -5.74
C GLU A 112 6.59 11.84 -4.67
N LEU A 113 6.76 10.81 -3.83
CA LEU A 113 5.81 10.52 -2.74
C LEU A 113 5.66 11.69 -1.77
N ASP A 114 6.68 12.52 -1.61
CA ASP A 114 6.62 13.69 -0.74
C ASP A 114 5.58 14.72 -1.18
N GLY A 115 5.17 14.69 -2.44
CA GLY A 115 4.16 15.59 -2.98
C GLY A 115 2.72 15.11 -2.81
N TYR A 116 2.52 13.95 -2.18
CA TYR A 116 1.19 13.36 -2.03
C TYR A 116 0.75 13.36 -0.58
N ARG A 117 -0.53 13.63 -0.36
CA ARG A 117 -1.13 13.59 0.97
C ARG A 117 -1.49 12.16 1.31
N LEU A 118 -0.76 11.57 2.26
CA LEU A 118 -0.93 10.18 2.68
C LEU A 118 -1.50 10.12 4.10
N PRO A 119 -2.26 9.06 4.44
CA PRO A 119 -2.62 8.82 5.84
C PRO A 119 -1.35 8.70 6.68
N GLU A 120 -1.43 9.12 7.93
CA GLU A 120 -0.25 9.22 8.79
C GLU A 120 0.57 7.91 8.86
N ALA A 121 -0.12 6.78 8.96
CA ALA A 121 0.55 5.48 9.03
C ALA A 121 1.42 5.19 7.79
N ASN A 122 1.08 5.75 6.63
CA ASN A 122 1.81 5.50 5.39
C ASN A 122 3.16 6.22 5.31
N TYR A 123 3.37 7.27 6.12
CA TYR A 123 4.65 8.00 6.10
C TYR A 123 5.83 7.14 6.53
N GLN A 124 5.61 6.17 7.43
CA GLN A 124 6.67 5.24 7.83
C GLN A 124 7.07 4.31 6.68
N ILE A 125 6.12 4.00 5.80
CA ILE A 125 6.41 3.21 4.59
C ILE A 125 7.33 4.02 3.67
N VAL A 126 7.02 5.30 3.48
CA VAL A 126 7.84 6.20 2.65
C VAL A 126 9.26 6.29 3.20
N GLU A 127 9.40 6.47 4.50
CA GLU A 127 10.72 6.52 5.14
C GLU A 127 11.51 5.23 4.93
N ALA A 128 10.85 4.08 5.07
CA ALA A 128 11.50 2.79 4.84
C ALA A 128 11.98 2.65 3.39
N LEU A 129 11.18 3.13 2.43
CA LEU A 129 11.55 3.12 1.02
C LEU A 129 12.75 4.02 0.73
N LYS A 130 12.81 5.19 1.35
CA LYS A 130 13.93 6.12 1.19
C LYS A 130 15.21 5.55 1.77
N MET A 131 15.15 4.92 2.93
CA MET A 131 16.33 4.29 3.54
C MET A 131 16.86 3.16 2.68
N ARG A 132 15.98 2.35 2.10
CA ARG A 132 16.37 1.27 1.21
C ARG A 132 17.06 1.80 -0.06
N SER A 133 16.54 2.88 -0.63
CA SER A 133 17.16 3.51 -1.80
C SER A 133 18.54 4.03 -1.49
N ALA A 134 18.74 4.65 -0.33
CA ALA A 134 20.05 5.13 0.11
C ALA A 134 21.05 3.99 0.28
N ASP A 135 20.63 2.87 0.90
CA ASP A 135 21.48 1.71 1.08
C ASP A 135 21.85 1.05 -0.24
N HIS A 136 20.93 1.05 -1.19
CA HIS A 136 21.18 0.47 -2.50
C HIS A 136 22.20 1.25 -3.33
N LEU A 137 22.36 2.52 -3.03
CA LEU A 137 23.33 3.39 -3.73
C LEU A 137 24.75 3.33 -3.15
N ARG A 138 24.96 2.60 -2.07
CA ARG A 138 26.28 2.47 -1.43
C ARG A 138 27.12 1.36 -2.05
#